data_b2ebffb3c672808a60ddd59dfa42339f
#
_entry.id   b2ebffb3c672808a60ddd59dfa42339f
#
_cell.length_a   1.000
_cell.length_b   1.000
_cell.length_c   1.000
_cell.angle_alpha   90.00
_cell.angle_beta   90.00
_cell.angle_gamma   90.00
#
_symmetry.space_group_name_H-M   'P 1'
#
loop_
_entity.id
_entity.type
_entity.pdbx_description
1 polymer ?
#
loop_
_entity_poly.entity_id
_entity_poly.type
_entity_poly.pdbx_seq_one_letter_code
_entity_poly.pdbx_strand_id
1 'polypeptide(L)'
;MNNYAGKFVSPETAAKAVRSGDWVDYGFGGGFPELMDRALAARKDEVKDVKIRGGLVIRPRIEVVECDPEMESFSYYSWHIGDYERKLQNRGLCQFVPMILRFLPELYRSHIRVDVAFVPVSVPDGDGYCGLGISNYAWKTIMSQARTVIFEINEHLPRLKGVNGSHRVSLSEADYVVEGEHEPLPVRSYREASETERRIAELVVREIPDGAVLSLGVGGVPYTAARMLAQSDVKDLGCHTGTISDAFLELYRAGK
;
A
#
# COMPACT_ATOMS: atom_id res chain seq x y z
N MET A 1 13.63 -17.38 15.47
CA MET A 1 12.75 -16.45 16.20
C MET A 1 13.33 -15.93 17.51
N ASN A 2 14.03 -16.73 18.33
CA ASN A 2 14.55 -16.24 19.63
C ASN A 2 15.44 -14.98 19.62
N ASN A 3 16.13 -14.69 18.50
CA ASN A 3 17.03 -13.53 18.41
C ASN A 3 16.32 -12.16 18.32
N TYR A 4 15.00 -12.12 18.07
CA TYR A 4 14.24 -10.89 17.87
C TYR A 4 13.19 -10.63 18.96
N ALA A 5 13.12 -11.49 19.99
CA ALA A 5 12.09 -11.40 21.03
C ALA A 5 12.02 -10.01 21.71
N GLY A 6 13.17 -9.34 21.89
CA GLY A 6 13.23 -7.99 22.48
C GLY A 6 12.66 -6.86 21.61
N LYS A 7 12.35 -7.10 20.33
CA LYS A 7 11.74 -6.11 19.43
C LYS A 7 10.21 -6.14 19.44
N PHE A 8 9.63 -7.25 19.90
CA PHE A 8 8.18 -7.40 19.97
C PHE A 8 7.62 -6.62 21.15
N VAL A 9 6.77 -5.66 20.85
CA VAL A 9 6.17 -4.76 21.83
C VAL A 9 4.69 -4.51 21.49
N SER A 10 3.92 -3.97 22.44
CA SER A 10 2.55 -3.56 22.11
C SER A 10 2.54 -2.36 21.16
N PRO A 11 1.47 -2.19 20.36
CA PRO A 11 1.30 -1.02 19.49
C PRO A 11 1.44 0.31 20.24
N GLU A 12 0.91 0.41 21.46
CA GLU A 12 0.99 1.60 22.31
C GLU A 12 2.44 1.91 22.71
N THR A 13 3.23 0.86 22.95
CA THR A 13 4.66 1.02 23.26
C THR A 13 5.43 1.49 22.05
N ALA A 14 5.19 0.88 20.89
CA ALA A 14 5.84 1.27 19.63
C ALA A 14 5.46 2.70 19.21
N ALA A 15 4.19 3.08 19.38
CA ALA A 15 3.71 4.42 19.05
C ALA A 15 4.43 5.54 19.82
N LYS A 16 5.02 5.26 21.01
CA LYS A 16 5.84 6.23 21.78
C LYS A 16 7.10 6.69 21.04
N ALA A 17 7.53 5.98 20.01
CA ALA A 17 8.65 6.41 19.15
C ALA A 17 8.31 7.66 18.32
N VAL A 18 7.03 7.94 18.08
CA VAL A 18 6.56 9.15 17.39
C VAL A 18 6.59 10.33 18.36
N ARG A 19 7.19 11.43 17.93
CA ARG A 19 7.35 12.68 18.65
C ARG A 19 6.60 13.80 17.97
N SER A 20 6.31 14.87 18.70
CA SER A 20 5.78 16.11 18.10
C SER A 20 6.71 16.62 16.99
N GLY A 21 6.12 17.05 15.87
CA GLY A 21 6.85 17.52 14.68
C GLY A 21 7.35 16.42 13.74
N ASP A 22 7.16 15.13 14.04
CA ASP A 22 7.63 14.03 13.20
C ASP A 22 6.80 13.88 11.91
N TRP A 23 7.47 13.34 10.89
CA TRP A 23 6.86 12.79 9.68
C TRP A 23 6.77 11.27 9.78
N VAL A 24 5.56 10.75 9.73
CA VAL A 24 5.27 9.31 9.82
C VAL A 24 4.78 8.80 8.47
N ASP A 25 5.41 7.76 7.95
CA ASP A 25 5.03 7.15 6.68
C ASP A 25 4.17 5.92 6.90
N TYR A 26 2.97 5.90 6.30
CA TYR A 26 1.97 4.82 6.42
C TYR A 26 1.94 3.90 5.21
N GLY A 27 2.66 4.25 4.16
CA GLY A 27 2.68 3.45 2.96
C GLY A 27 1.54 3.73 1.99
N PHE A 28 1.12 2.69 1.24
CA PHE A 28 0.28 2.85 0.08
C PHE A 28 -0.69 1.69 -0.11
N GLY A 29 -1.91 2.00 -0.52
CA GLY A 29 -2.90 1.02 -0.96
C GLY A 29 -3.35 0.05 0.13
N GLY A 30 -3.26 -1.26 -0.16
CA GLY A 30 -3.68 -2.31 0.77
C GLY A 30 -2.75 -2.56 1.95
N GLY A 31 -1.54 -1.99 1.91
CA GLY A 31 -0.58 -2.09 3.00
C GLY A 31 -0.75 -0.96 4.02
N PHE A 32 -1.86 -0.92 4.74
CA PHE A 32 -2.18 0.11 5.73
C PHE A 32 -1.88 -0.40 7.16
N PRO A 33 -1.18 0.39 8.02
CA PRO A 33 -0.78 -0.02 9.37
C PRO A 33 -1.91 0.23 10.39
N GLU A 34 -2.87 -0.68 10.48
CA GLU A 34 -4.11 -0.51 11.27
C GLU A 34 -3.88 -0.41 12.77
N LEU A 35 -2.98 -1.25 13.32
CA LEU A 35 -2.68 -1.26 14.74
C LEU A 35 -1.94 0.01 15.15
N MET A 36 -0.96 0.39 14.34
CA MET A 36 -0.16 1.59 14.61
C MET A 36 -0.96 2.88 14.39
N ASP A 37 -1.88 2.91 13.43
CA ASP A 37 -2.80 4.05 13.23
C ASP A 37 -3.67 4.26 14.47
N ARG A 38 -4.30 3.19 14.99
CA ARG A 38 -5.09 3.25 16.24
C ARG A 38 -4.26 3.67 17.45
N ALA A 39 -3.06 3.09 17.58
CA ALA A 39 -2.17 3.39 18.71
C ALA A 39 -1.66 4.84 18.65
N LEU A 40 -1.39 5.37 17.47
CA LEU A 40 -0.99 6.77 17.31
C LEU A 40 -2.17 7.73 17.54
N ALA A 41 -3.36 7.40 17.05
CA ALA A 41 -4.58 8.20 17.27
C ALA A 41 -4.90 8.36 18.77
N ALA A 42 -4.68 7.31 19.57
CA ALA A 42 -4.85 7.36 21.02
C ALA A 42 -3.93 8.36 21.74
N ARG A 43 -2.85 8.81 21.05
CA ARG A 43 -1.89 9.79 21.57
C ARG A 43 -2.16 11.24 21.14
N LYS A 44 -3.37 11.53 20.64
CA LYS A 44 -3.77 12.87 20.15
C LYS A 44 -3.39 14.00 21.13
N ASP A 45 -3.62 13.80 22.41
CA ASP A 45 -3.37 14.82 23.43
C ASP A 45 -1.90 14.88 23.90
N GLU A 46 -1.08 13.88 23.50
CA GLU A 46 0.33 13.77 23.89
C GLU A 46 1.29 14.39 22.88
N VAL A 47 0.90 14.41 21.59
CA VAL A 47 1.76 14.85 20.48
C VAL A 47 1.11 16.00 19.71
N LYS A 48 1.94 16.84 19.09
CA LYS A 48 1.51 17.97 18.26
C LYS A 48 2.30 18.03 16.96
N ASP A 49 1.66 18.55 15.92
CA ASP A 49 2.28 18.79 14.62
C ASP A 49 2.87 17.52 13.96
N VAL A 50 2.25 16.36 14.16
CA VAL A 50 2.65 15.10 13.53
C VAL A 50 2.05 15.03 12.13
N LYS A 51 2.92 14.84 11.13
CA LYS A 51 2.52 14.76 9.72
C LYS A 51 2.49 13.31 9.30
N ILE A 52 1.33 12.85 8.82
CA ILE A 52 1.13 11.49 8.34
C ILE A 52 1.18 11.52 6.81
N ARG A 53 2.01 10.67 6.22
CA ARG A 53 2.08 10.52 4.76
C ARG A 53 1.61 9.15 4.33
N GLY A 54 0.75 9.12 3.32
CA GLY A 54 0.25 7.89 2.73
C GLY A 54 -0.30 8.12 1.33
N GLY A 55 -1.04 7.16 0.83
CA GLY A 55 -1.73 7.30 -0.44
C GLY A 55 -2.62 6.11 -0.77
N LEU A 56 -3.70 6.38 -1.50
CA LEU A 56 -4.65 5.37 -1.96
C LEU A 56 -5.13 4.45 -0.83
N VAL A 57 -5.55 5.03 0.28
CA VAL A 57 -6.08 4.23 1.40
C VAL A 57 -7.38 3.56 0.97
N ILE A 58 -7.39 2.23 1.00
CA ILE A 58 -8.56 1.41 0.66
C ILE A 58 -9.30 0.89 1.90
N ARG A 59 -8.87 1.29 3.10
CA ARG A 59 -9.58 1.08 4.35
C ARG A 59 -10.70 2.11 4.53
N PRO A 60 -11.73 1.81 5.33
CA PRO A 60 -12.90 2.69 5.48
C PRO A 60 -12.57 4.01 6.20
N ARG A 61 -11.48 4.07 6.96
CA ARG A 61 -11.09 5.25 7.73
C ARG A 61 -9.59 5.24 8.10
N ILE A 62 -9.08 6.42 8.46
CA ILE A 62 -7.76 6.65 9.06
C ILE A 62 -8.03 7.24 10.45
N GLU A 63 -7.65 6.51 11.51
CA GLU A 63 -8.01 6.88 12.88
C GLU A 63 -7.39 8.20 13.32
N VAL A 64 -6.11 8.45 12.98
CA VAL A 64 -5.46 9.73 13.29
C VAL A 64 -6.15 10.95 12.65
N VAL A 65 -6.83 10.76 11.51
CA VAL A 65 -7.56 11.86 10.86
C VAL A 65 -8.94 12.04 11.49
N GLU A 66 -9.64 10.94 11.72
CA GLU A 66 -11.02 11.01 12.22
C GLU A 66 -11.09 11.40 13.71
N CYS A 67 -10.04 11.13 14.49
CA CYS A 67 -10.00 11.57 15.90
C CYS A 67 -9.63 13.05 16.07
N ASP A 68 -9.09 13.69 15.02
CA ASP A 68 -8.57 15.07 15.08
C ASP A 68 -9.08 15.95 13.91
N PRO A 69 -10.39 16.22 13.83
CA PRO A 69 -10.99 16.98 12.73
C PRO A 69 -10.54 18.44 12.67
N GLU A 70 -9.98 18.98 13.74
CA GLU A 70 -9.42 20.34 13.79
C GLU A 70 -7.94 20.37 13.42
N MET A 71 -7.31 19.22 13.16
CA MET A 71 -5.89 19.07 12.79
C MET A 71 -4.94 19.74 13.80
N GLU A 72 -5.25 19.65 15.09
CA GLU A 72 -4.41 20.22 16.14
C GLU A 72 -3.15 19.41 16.42
N SER A 73 -3.23 18.09 16.24
CA SER A 73 -2.18 17.13 16.53
C SER A 73 -1.67 16.43 15.30
N PHE A 74 -2.55 16.13 14.34
CA PHE A 74 -2.25 15.36 13.15
C PHE A 74 -2.62 16.11 11.87
N SER A 75 -1.77 16.00 10.85
CA SER A 75 -2.07 16.47 9.48
C SER A 75 -1.80 15.34 8.50
N TYR A 76 -2.73 15.07 7.59
CA TYR A 76 -2.61 13.98 6.63
C TYR A 76 -2.27 14.48 5.23
N TYR A 77 -1.24 13.87 4.65
CA TYR A 77 -0.72 14.18 3.32
C TYR A 77 -0.81 12.95 2.44
N SER A 78 -1.55 13.04 1.34
CA SER A 78 -1.67 11.96 0.37
C SER A 78 -1.02 12.34 -0.95
N TRP A 79 -0.22 11.44 -1.50
CA TRP A 79 0.33 11.60 -2.84
C TRP A 79 -0.48 10.84 -3.90
N HIS A 80 -1.54 10.13 -3.49
CA HIS A 80 -2.49 9.48 -4.38
C HIS A 80 -3.88 9.47 -3.75
N ILE A 81 -4.76 10.31 -4.27
CA ILE A 81 -6.12 10.50 -3.73
C ILE A 81 -7.03 9.36 -4.23
N GLY A 82 -7.40 8.46 -3.33
CA GLY A 82 -8.45 7.46 -3.51
C GLY A 82 -9.84 8.00 -3.17
N ASP A 83 -10.83 7.10 -3.12
CA ASP A 83 -12.22 7.48 -2.84
C ASP A 83 -12.41 8.01 -1.40
N TYR A 84 -11.70 7.42 -0.44
CA TYR A 84 -11.75 7.86 0.95
C TYR A 84 -11.03 9.20 1.12
N GLU A 85 -9.82 9.32 0.61
CA GLU A 85 -9.05 10.56 0.71
C GLU A 85 -9.73 11.73 0.00
N ARG A 86 -10.49 11.48 -1.09
CA ARG A 86 -11.30 12.52 -1.73
C ARG A 86 -12.38 13.08 -0.80
N LYS A 87 -12.99 12.21 0.02
CA LYS A 87 -13.95 12.67 1.06
C LYS A 87 -13.25 13.48 2.12
N LEU A 88 -12.06 13.09 2.55
CA LEU A 88 -11.24 13.87 3.49
C LEU A 88 -10.83 15.21 2.89
N GLN A 89 -10.39 15.24 1.64
CA GLN A 89 -10.00 16.47 0.95
C GLN A 89 -11.16 17.46 0.86
N ASN A 90 -12.38 16.98 0.56
CA ASN A 90 -13.59 17.82 0.54
C ASN A 90 -13.94 18.40 1.92
N ARG A 91 -13.46 17.79 3.00
CA ARG A 91 -13.57 18.29 4.38
C ARG A 91 -12.38 19.14 4.82
N GLY A 92 -11.38 19.33 3.96
CA GLY A 92 -10.13 20.02 4.31
C GLY A 92 -9.12 19.21 5.12
N LEU A 93 -9.36 17.91 5.31
CA LEU A 93 -8.59 17.02 6.21
C LEU A 93 -7.48 16.24 5.51
N CYS A 94 -7.28 16.44 4.21
CA CYS A 94 -6.23 15.76 3.44
C CYS A 94 -5.55 16.76 2.51
N GLN A 95 -4.24 16.86 2.63
CA GLN A 95 -3.40 17.67 1.75
C GLN A 95 -2.88 16.81 0.59
N PHE A 96 -3.12 17.22 -0.65
CA PHE A 96 -2.59 16.52 -1.81
C PHE A 96 -1.18 16.99 -2.14
N VAL A 97 -0.24 16.04 -2.20
CA VAL A 97 1.14 16.29 -2.60
C VAL A 97 1.42 15.49 -3.88
N PRO A 98 1.37 16.11 -5.06
CA PRO A 98 1.54 15.39 -6.32
C PRO A 98 2.94 14.78 -6.42
N MET A 99 3.01 13.48 -6.63
CA MET A 99 4.25 12.74 -6.83
C MET A 99 4.08 11.71 -7.95
N ILE A 100 5.14 11.44 -8.68
CA ILE A 100 5.16 10.39 -9.70
C ILE A 100 5.78 9.14 -9.09
N LEU A 101 5.04 8.02 -9.11
CA LEU A 101 5.40 6.75 -8.46
C LEU A 101 6.85 6.31 -8.74
N ARG A 102 7.30 6.38 -9.99
CA ARG A 102 8.66 5.97 -10.39
C ARG A 102 9.77 6.81 -9.78
N PHE A 103 9.47 8.04 -9.36
CA PHE A 103 10.44 8.94 -8.75
C PHE A 103 10.42 8.91 -7.21
N LEU A 104 9.48 8.17 -6.61
CA LEU A 104 9.38 8.09 -5.14
C LEU A 104 10.70 7.73 -4.47
N PRO A 105 11.44 6.69 -4.90
CA PRO A 105 12.71 6.37 -4.25
C PRO A 105 13.72 7.52 -4.27
N GLU A 106 13.79 8.30 -5.36
CA GLU A 106 14.68 9.45 -5.45
C GLU A 106 14.20 10.62 -4.60
N LEU A 107 12.89 10.89 -4.62
CA LEU A 107 12.29 11.92 -3.77
C LEU A 107 12.52 11.65 -2.28
N TYR A 108 12.37 10.40 -1.84
CA TYR A 108 12.66 10.01 -0.46
C TYR A 108 14.13 10.17 -0.10
N ARG A 109 15.07 9.90 -1.01
CA ARG A 109 16.51 10.10 -0.74
C ARG A 109 16.90 11.55 -0.66
N SER A 110 16.27 12.43 -1.44
CA SER A 110 16.78 13.78 -1.69
C SER A 110 15.94 14.88 -1.04
N HIS A 111 14.64 14.68 -0.87
CA HIS A 111 13.71 15.77 -0.55
C HIS A 111 12.70 15.46 0.53
N ILE A 112 12.38 14.19 0.77
CA ILE A 112 11.29 13.81 1.67
C ILE A 112 11.87 13.36 3.00
N ARG A 113 11.52 14.07 4.08
CA ARG A 113 11.86 13.66 5.45
C ARG A 113 10.96 12.50 5.89
N VAL A 114 11.56 11.50 6.52
CA VAL A 114 10.88 10.40 7.22
C VAL A 114 11.49 10.27 8.60
N ASP A 115 10.71 10.43 9.65
CA ASP A 115 11.17 10.22 11.02
C ASP A 115 10.82 8.81 11.50
N VAL A 116 9.58 8.37 11.22
CA VAL A 116 9.09 7.05 11.60
C VAL A 116 8.40 6.39 10.41
N ALA A 117 8.68 5.13 10.16
CA ALA A 117 8.01 4.32 9.16
C ALA A 117 7.17 3.21 9.82
N PHE A 118 5.87 3.20 9.57
CA PHE A 118 4.97 2.11 9.94
C PHE A 118 4.84 1.17 8.74
N VAL A 119 5.49 0.04 8.80
CA VAL A 119 5.66 -0.87 7.67
C VAL A 119 4.83 -2.15 7.88
N PRO A 120 3.67 -2.27 7.24
CA PRO A 120 2.91 -3.51 7.26
C PRO A 120 3.67 -4.62 6.53
N VAL A 121 3.83 -5.76 7.19
CA VAL A 121 4.57 -6.91 6.67
C VAL A 121 3.80 -8.21 6.91
N SER A 122 4.06 -9.23 6.08
CA SER A 122 3.49 -10.55 6.31
C SER A 122 4.09 -11.23 7.54
N VAL A 123 3.45 -12.30 8.00
CA VAL A 123 4.02 -13.19 9.02
C VAL A 123 5.44 -13.63 8.61
N PRO A 124 6.43 -13.59 9.53
CA PRO A 124 7.81 -13.99 9.22
C PRO A 124 7.92 -15.46 8.84
N ASP A 125 8.92 -15.81 8.03
CA ASP A 125 9.30 -17.20 7.77
C ASP A 125 10.22 -17.76 8.85
N GLY A 126 10.65 -19.03 8.67
CA GLY A 126 11.55 -19.70 9.60
C GLY A 126 12.89 -19.01 9.81
N ASP A 127 13.32 -18.20 8.83
CA ASP A 127 14.58 -17.44 8.84
C ASP A 127 14.39 -15.99 9.33
N GLY A 128 13.16 -15.58 9.68
CA GLY A 128 12.83 -14.24 10.17
C GLY A 128 12.67 -13.20 9.07
N TYR A 129 12.37 -13.61 7.83
CA TYR A 129 12.03 -12.69 6.76
C TYR A 129 10.52 -12.53 6.62
N CYS A 130 10.09 -11.30 6.49
CA CYS A 130 8.70 -10.90 6.20
C CYS A 130 8.57 -10.43 4.75
N GLY A 131 7.42 -10.67 4.12
CA GLY A 131 7.08 -10.06 2.83
C GLY A 131 6.58 -8.64 3.03
N LEU A 132 6.87 -7.75 2.07
CA LEU A 132 6.39 -6.37 2.06
C LEU A 132 4.92 -6.24 1.57
N GLY A 133 4.18 -7.35 1.63
CA GLY A 133 2.76 -7.38 1.30
C GLY A 133 2.43 -7.01 -0.15
N ILE A 134 1.19 -6.57 -0.36
CA ILE A 134 0.65 -6.27 -1.70
C ILE A 134 0.99 -4.87 -2.22
N SER A 135 1.67 -4.04 -1.43
CA SER A 135 1.99 -2.64 -1.78
C SER A 135 3.48 -2.35 -1.58
N ASN A 136 4.32 -3.13 -2.27
CA ASN A 136 5.76 -2.95 -2.24
C ASN A 136 6.21 -1.91 -3.28
N TYR A 137 6.22 -0.62 -2.93
CA TYR A 137 6.55 0.48 -3.84
C TYR A 137 7.92 1.14 -3.54
N ALA A 138 8.13 1.65 -2.35
CA ALA A 138 9.38 2.36 -1.97
C ALA A 138 9.86 2.03 -0.54
N TRP A 139 9.31 0.97 0.07
CA TRP A 139 9.55 0.65 1.48
C TRP A 139 11.02 0.58 1.85
N LYS A 140 11.87 -0.10 1.06
CA LYS A 140 13.30 -0.18 1.38
C LYS A 140 13.99 1.18 1.42
N THR A 141 13.57 2.11 0.56
CA THR A 141 14.09 3.47 0.58
C THR A 141 13.53 4.25 1.78
N ILE A 142 12.24 4.14 2.05
CA ILE A 142 11.59 4.79 3.21
C ILE A 142 12.27 4.32 4.51
N MET A 143 12.42 3.02 4.70
CA MET A 143 13.08 2.44 5.86
C MET A 143 14.52 2.94 6.02
N SER A 144 15.28 3.06 4.92
CA SER A 144 16.66 3.54 4.97
C SER A 144 16.81 5.01 5.36
N GLN A 145 15.75 5.81 5.28
CA GLN A 145 15.71 7.22 5.67
C GLN A 145 15.08 7.44 7.04
N ALA A 146 14.28 6.49 7.52
CA ALA A 146 13.58 6.59 8.78
C ALA A 146 14.56 6.51 9.98
N ARG A 147 14.33 7.36 10.99
CA ARG A 147 14.98 7.25 12.30
C ARG A 147 14.52 5.99 13.04
N THR A 148 13.25 5.64 12.88
CA THR A 148 12.63 4.49 13.55
C THR A 148 11.76 3.72 12.56
N VAL A 149 11.98 2.42 12.49
CA VAL A 149 11.21 1.50 11.64
C VAL A 149 10.39 0.57 12.53
N ILE A 150 9.07 0.58 12.36
CA ILE A 150 8.14 -0.28 13.09
C ILE A 150 7.48 -1.24 12.10
N PHE A 151 7.70 -2.53 12.27
CA PHE A 151 6.98 -3.54 11.50
C PHE A 151 5.66 -3.86 12.18
N GLU A 152 4.57 -3.81 11.41
CA GLU A 152 3.27 -4.31 11.81
C GLU A 152 3.01 -5.62 11.06
N ILE A 153 3.08 -6.74 11.80
CA ILE A 153 2.82 -8.06 11.23
C ILE A 153 1.32 -8.23 11.05
N ASN A 154 0.91 -8.37 9.80
CA ASN A 154 -0.48 -8.61 9.43
C ASN A 154 -0.62 -9.99 8.79
N GLU A 155 -1.41 -10.86 9.43
CA GLU A 155 -1.63 -12.25 9.06
C GLU A 155 -2.34 -12.42 7.70
N HIS A 156 -3.03 -11.39 7.24
CA HIS A 156 -3.72 -11.39 5.95
C HIS A 156 -2.83 -10.98 4.77
N LEU A 157 -1.63 -10.43 5.04
CA LEU A 157 -0.73 -10.04 3.96
C LEU A 157 -0.04 -11.25 3.33
N PRO A 158 -0.16 -11.45 2.01
CA PRO A 158 0.49 -12.56 1.33
C PRO A 158 2.00 -12.35 1.24
N ARG A 159 2.74 -13.45 1.20
CA ARG A 159 4.14 -13.45 0.81
C ARG A 159 4.24 -13.47 -0.71
N LEU A 160 4.64 -12.36 -1.27
CA LEU A 160 4.89 -12.27 -2.70
C LEU A 160 6.30 -12.76 -3.02
N LYS A 161 6.50 -13.22 -4.25
CA LYS A 161 7.83 -13.52 -4.80
C LYS A 161 8.33 -12.29 -5.55
N GLY A 162 9.63 -12.09 -5.55
CA GLY A 162 10.26 -10.98 -6.25
C GLY A 162 11.72 -11.26 -6.57
N VAL A 163 12.31 -10.40 -7.36
CA VAL A 163 13.70 -10.52 -7.83
C VAL A 163 14.65 -9.83 -6.84
N ASN A 164 15.83 -10.39 -6.65
CA ASN A 164 16.91 -9.78 -5.84
C ASN A 164 16.51 -9.42 -4.40
N GLY A 165 15.56 -10.16 -3.79
CA GLY A 165 15.11 -9.91 -2.42
C GLY A 165 14.37 -8.58 -2.20
N SER A 166 13.95 -7.91 -3.26
CA SER A 166 13.24 -6.61 -3.18
C SER A 166 11.87 -6.70 -2.48
N HIS A 167 11.28 -7.89 -2.45
CA HIS A 167 9.94 -8.18 -1.94
C HIS A 167 9.89 -8.51 -0.45
N ARG A 168 11.03 -8.61 0.22
CA ARG A 168 11.12 -9.05 1.62
C ARG A 168 12.09 -8.22 2.44
N VAL A 169 11.88 -8.22 3.75
CA VAL A 169 12.70 -7.57 4.77
C VAL A 169 12.93 -8.52 5.93
N SER A 170 14.05 -8.36 6.62
CA SER A 170 14.36 -9.13 7.82
C SER A 170 13.79 -8.44 9.05
N LEU A 171 13.35 -9.21 10.06
CA LEU A 171 13.00 -8.67 11.38
C LEU A 171 14.15 -7.88 12.02
N SER A 172 15.40 -8.12 11.59
CA SER A 172 16.55 -7.34 12.06
C SER A 172 16.50 -5.87 11.64
N GLU A 173 15.81 -5.55 10.53
CA GLU A 173 15.69 -4.19 9.97
C GLU A 173 14.66 -3.31 10.71
N ALA A 174 13.82 -3.90 11.57
CA ALA A 174 12.91 -3.14 12.41
C ALA A 174 13.55 -2.75 13.75
N ASP A 175 13.17 -1.60 14.29
CA ASP A 175 13.46 -1.21 15.69
C ASP A 175 12.41 -1.84 16.62
N TYR A 176 11.15 -1.85 16.20
CA TYR A 176 10.03 -2.46 16.90
C TYR A 176 9.21 -3.33 15.96
N VAL A 177 8.61 -4.37 16.53
CA VAL A 177 7.68 -5.27 15.85
C VAL A 177 6.38 -5.33 16.66
N VAL A 178 5.26 -5.11 16.00
CA VAL A 178 3.93 -5.23 16.62
C VAL A 178 3.13 -6.33 15.95
N GLU A 179 2.32 -7.02 16.75
CA GLU A 179 1.40 -8.06 16.31
C GLU A 179 0.02 -7.82 16.93
N GLY A 180 -1.02 -8.30 16.28
CA GLY A 180 -2.39 -8.26 16.76
C GLY A 180 -3.35 -8.79 15.70
N GLU A 181 -4.64 -8.66 15.97
CA GLU A 181 -5.68 -9.05 15.03
C GLU A 181 -5.98 -7.91 14.06
N HIS A 182 -6.06 -8.24 12.78
CA HIS A 182 -6.36 -7.31 11.71
C HIS A 182 -7.68 -7.65 11.02
N GLU A 183 -8.31 -6.62 10.47
CA GLU A 183 -9.43 -6.83 9.56
C GLU A 183 -8.94 -7.48 8.26
N PRO A 184 -9.72 -8.37 7.63
CA PRO A 184 -9.40 -8.93 6.34
C PRO A 184 -9.04 -7.84 5.31
N LEU A 185 -8.17 -8.17 4.37
CA LEU A 185 -7.82 -7.24 3.30
C LEU A 185 -9.08 -6.84 2.52
N PRO A 186 -9.28 -5.54 2.24
CA PRO A 186 -10.43 -5.11 1.49
C PRO A 186 -10.42 -5.66 0.06
N VAL A 187 -11.53 -6.23 -0.35
CA VAL A 187 -11.74 -6.75 -1.70
C VAL A 187 -12.48 -5.71 -2.52
N ARG A 188 -11.93 -5.38 -3.67
CA ARG A 188 -12.61 -4.52 -4.64
C ARG A 188 -13.46 -5.39 -5.57
N SER A 189 -14.78 -5.26 -5.48
CA SER A 189 -15.68 -5.87 -6.44
C SER A 189 -15.68 -5.11 -7.77
N TYR A 190 -15.63 -5.84 -8.87
CA TYR A 190 -15.83 -5.27 -10.20
C TYR A 190 -17.32 -5.17 -10.50
N ARG A 191 -17.76 -4.01 -10.97
CA ARG A 191 -19.09 -3.84 -11.53
C ARG A 191 -19.14 -4.31 -12.99
N GLU A 192 -20.31 -4.62 -13.49
CA GLU A 192 -20.48 -4.85 -14.92
C GLU A 192 -20.06 -3.60 -15.72
N ALA A 193 -19.42 -3.85 -16.87
CA ALA A 193 -19.01 -2.79 -17.76
C ALA A 193 -20.23 -2.12 -18.41
N SER A 194 -20.23 -0.81 -18.47
CA SER A 194 -21.17 -0.06 -19.29
C SER A 194 -20.97 -0.38 -20.77
N GLU A 195 -21.98 -0.06 -21.60
CA GLU A 195 -21.90 -0.23 -23.05
C GLU A 195 -20.69 0.53 -23.65
N THR A 196 -20.42 1.74 -23.17
CA THR A 196 -19.25 2.52 -23.58
C THR A 196 -17.94 1.84 -23.23
N GLU A 197 -17.80 1.32 -22.01
CA GLU A 197 -16.60 0.59 -21.58
C GLU A 197 -16.38 -0.68 -22.39
N ARG A 198 -17.45 -1.40 -22.70
CA ARG A 198 -17.42 -2.58 -23.56
C ARG A 198 -16.94 -2.23 -24.96
N ARG A 199 -17.50 -1.18 -25.55
CA ARG A 199 -17.11 -0.73 -26.89
C ARG A 199 -15.66 -0.30 -26.97
N ILE A 200 -15.16 0.41 -25.96
CA ILE A 200 -13.73 0.78 -25.85
C ILE A 200 -12.88 -0.49 -25.75
N ALA A 201 -13.25 -1.44 -24.89
CA ALA A 201 -12.52 -2.69 -24.74
C ALA A 201 -12.44 -3.50 -26.05
N GLU A 202 -13.53 -3.57 -26.81
CA GLU A 202 -13.56 -4.22 -28.13
C GLU A 202 -12.55 -3.60 -29.12
N LEU A 203 -12.45 -2.28 -29.16
CA LEU A 203 -11.48 -1.60 -30.01
C LEU A 203 -10.06 -1.88 -29.58
N VAL A 204 -9.77 -1.84 -28.26
CA VAL A 204 -8.43 -2.12 -27.73
C VAL A 204 -8.01 -3.55 -28.00
N VAL A 205 -8.89 -4.53 -27.80
CA VAL A 205 -8.57 -5.97 -28.00
C VAL A 205 -8.14 -6.27 -29.43
N ARG A 206 -8.72 -5.59 -30.42
CA ARG A 206 -8.35 -5.77 -31.84
C ARG A 206 -6.91 -5.37 -32.18
N GLU A 207 -6.31 -4.50 -31.35
CA GLU A 207 -4.94 -4.00 -31.55
C GLU A 207 -3.89 -4.88 -30.85
N ILE A 208 -4.30 -5.91 -30.10
CA ILE A 208 -3.39 -6.75 -29.32
C ILE A 208 -3.02 -8.02 -30.09
N PRO A 209 -1.76 -8.14 -30.53
CA PRO A 209 -1.28 -9.33 -31.24
C PRO A 209 -0.85 -10.43 -30.26
N ASP A 210 -0.59 -11.62 -30.79
CA ASP A 210 0.10 -12.70 -30.08
C ASP A 210 1.46 -12.20 -29.54
N GLY A 211 1.84 -12.67 -28.36
CA GLY A 211 3.10 -12.31 -27.72
C GLY A 211 3.14 -10.90 -27.12
N ALA A 212 2.04 -10.15 -27.14
CA ALA A 212 2.01 -8.80 -26.57
C ALA A 212 2.26 -8.80 -25.07
N VAL A 213 2.99 -7.79 -24.57
CA VAL A 213 3.18 -7.56 -23.14
C VAL A 213 2.19 -6.51 -22.66
N LEU A 214 1.30 -6.90 -21.73
CA LEU A 214 0.20 -6.09 -21.28
C LEU A 214 0.53 -5.33 -20.00
N SER A 215 0.11 -4.07 -19.93
CA SER A 215 -0.06 -3.29 -18.70
C SER A 215 -1.54 -2.95 -18.57
N LEU A 216 -2.22 -3.63 -17.67
CA LEU A 216 -3.66 -3.41 -17.42
C LEU A 216 -3.83 -2.51 -16.21
N GLY A 217 -4.55 -1.41 -16.40
CA GLY A 217 -4.96 -0.53 -15.32
C GLY A 217 -6.09 -1.11 -14.46
N VAL A 218 -6.48 -0.37 -13.45
CA VAL A 218 -7.61 -0.68 -12.57
C VAL A 218 -8.86 0.04 -13.11
N GLY A 219 -9.90 -0.71 -13.46
CA GLY A 219 -11.16 -0.12 -13.94
C GLY A 219 -11.96 -1.04 -14.86
N GLY A 220 -13.14 -0.58 -15.29
CA GLY A 220 -14.06 -1.36 -16.11
C GLY A 220 -13.50 -1.73 -17.47
N VAL A 221 -12.87 -0.79 -18.18
CA VAL A 221 -12.29 -1.04 -19.53
C VAL A 221 -11.17 -2.09 -19.49
N PRO A 222 -10.11 -1.95 -18.66
CA PRO A 222 -9.02 -2.96 -18.61
C PRO A 222 -9.52 -4.35 -18.22
N TYR A 223 -10.44 -4.43 -17.28
CA TYR A 223 -11.00 -5.71 -16.84
C TYR A 223 -11.82 -6.37 -17.95
N THR A 224 -12.66 -5.58 -18.65
CA THR A 224 -13.45 -6.08 -19.77
C THR A 224 -12.57 -6.52 -20.94
N ALA A 225 -11.54 -5.76 -21.27
CA ALA A 225 -10.57 -6.14 -22.30
C ALA A 225 -9.86 -7.47 -21.97
N ALA A 226 -9.44 -7.67 -20.72
CA ALA A 226 -8.83 -8.93 -20.30
C ALA A 226 -9.79 -10.13 -20.44
N ARG A 227 -11.06 -9.96 -20.07
CA ARG A 227 -12.08 -11.01 -20.26
C ARG A 227 -12.33 -11.33 -21.74
N MET A 228 -12.33 -10.34 -22.61
CA MET A 228 -12.43 -10.54 -24.06
C MET A 228 -11.20 -11.27 -24.59
N LEU A 229 -9.98 -10.87 -24.18
CA LEU A 229 -8.75 -11.55 -24.55
C LEU A 229 -8.71 -13.01 -24.07
N ALA A 230 -9.20 -13.27 -22.86
CA ALA A 230 -9.30 -14.64 -22.33
C ALA A 230 -10.18 -15.55 -23.22
N GLN A 231 -11.14 -14.99 -23.96
CA GLN A 231 -12.06 -15.69 -24.87
C GLN A 231 -11.61 -15.61 -26.35
N SER A 232 -10.55 -14.87 -26.66
CA SER A 232 -10.05 -14.71 -28.04
C SER A 232 -9.04 -15.79 -28.43
N ASP A 233 -8.57 -15.77 -29.67
CA ASP A 233 -7.51 -16.65 -30.16
C ASP A 233 -6.10 -16.13 -29.86
N VAL A 234 -5.98 -14.92 -29.29
CA VAL A 234 -4.69 -14.31 -28.90
C VAL A 234 -4.01 -15.17 -27.84
N LYS A 235 -2.70 -15.36 -27.97
CA LYS A 235 -1.89 -16.25 -27.10
C LYS A 235 -0.52 -15.66 -26.77
N ASP A 236 0.20 -16.35 -25.88
CA ASP A 236 1.56 -16.01 -25.46
C ASP A 236 1.69 -14.60 -24.88
N LEU A 237 0.65 -14.13 -24.17
CA LEU A 237 0.64 -12.80 -23.57
C LEU A 237 1.59 -12.71 -22.38
N GLY A 238 2.37 -11.63 -22.32
CA GLY A 238 3.20 -11.28 -21.16
C GLY A 238 2.49 -10.26 -20.24
N CYS A 239 3.01 -10.12 -19.01
CA CYS A 239 2.53 -9.14 -18.05
C CYS A 239 3.69 -8.28 -17.56
N HIS A 240 3.57 -6.94 -17.74
CA HIS A 240 4.44 -5.95 -17.11
C HIS A 240 3.60 -4.77 -16.67
N THR A 241 3.23 -4.73 -15.39
CA THR A 241 2.26 -3.76 -14.88
C THR A 241 2.62 -3.28 -13.47
N GLY A 242 2.19 -2.08 -13.12
CA GLY A 242 2.32 -1.53 -11.77
C GLY A 242 1.31 -2.10 -10.77
N THR A 243 0.22 -2.71 -11.25
CA THR A 243 -0.82 -3.31 -10.40
C THR A 243 -1.32 -4.60 -11.05
N ILE A 244 -1.22 -5.71 -10.33
CA ILE A 244 -1.82 -6.99 -10.74
C ILE A 244 -3.25 -7.03 -10.20
N SER A 245 -4.22 -7.26 -11.07
CA SER A 245 -5.63 -7.41 -10.75
C SER A 245 -6.15 -8.79 -11.17
N ASP A 246 -7.37 -9.12 -10.78
CA ASP A 246 -8.03 -10.36 -11.19
C ASP A 246 -8.12 -10.53 -12.72
N ALA A 247 -8.02 -9.43 -13.46
CA ALA A 247 -7.94 -9.46 -14.92
C ALA A 247 -6.78 -10.34 -15.43
N PHE A 248 -5.61 -10.28 -14.79
CA PHE A 248 -4.48 -11.16 -15.12
C PHE A 248 -4.71 -12.60 -14.70
N LEU A 249 -5.43 -12.83 -13.61
CA LEU A 249 -5.82 -14.18 -13.18
C LEU A 249 -6.77 -14.84 -14.19
N GLU A 250 -7.68 -14.07 -14.76
CA GLU A 250 -8.56 -14.55 -15.85
C GLU A 250 -7.74 -14.98 -17.09
N LEU A 251 -6.77 -14.16 -17.51
CA LEU A 251 -5.88 -14.49 -18.63
C LEU A 251 -5.04 -15.74 -18.34
N TYR A 252 -4.45 -15.82 -17.13
CA TYR A 252 -3.67 -16.98 -16.71
C TYR A 252 -4.50 -18.28 -16.73
N ARG A 253 -5.73 -18.24 -16.20
CA ARG A 253 -6.65 -19.40 -16.18
C ARG A 253 -7.08 -19.83 -17.59
N ALA A 254 -7.14 -18.89 -18.52
CA ALA A 254 -7.45 -19.14 -19.93
C ALA A 254 -6.21 -19.63 -20.74
N GLY A 255 -5.03 -19.73 -20.13
CA GLY A 255 -3.81 -20.17 -20.80
C GLY A 255 -3.24 -19.15 -21.79
N LYS A 256 -3.45 -17.85 -21.54
CA LYS A 256 -3.01 -16.76 -22.44
C LYS A 256 -1.63 -16.25 -22.18
#